data_aa7be1bc5a4b0c281f38d5eca4849161
#
_entry.id   aa7be1bc5a4b0c281f38d5eca4849161
#
_cell.length_a   1.000
_cell.length_b   1.000
_cell.length_c   1.000
_cell.angle_alpha   90.00
_cell.angle_beta   90.00
_cell.angle_gamma   90.00
#
_symmetry.space_group_name_H-M   'P 1'
#
loop_
_entity.id
_entity.type
_entity.pdbx_description
1 polymer ?
#
loop_
_entity_poly.entity_id
_entity_poly.type
_entity_poly.pdbx_seq_one_letter_code
_entity_poly.pdbx_strand_id
1 'polypeptide(L)'
;SRINSFRSRPELFDAKNKIDTCDLITRMGSVEGLTHIELNYPEHFIGQDKELIKKCIADNGLQVGGIALRYNKDFIDGEFTNPNPALRSKAIETTLEAAEMCKFLEGNTVTLWFGYDGYDYPFQQDYFRAYELLVDALRIVTQAHGDMQFSFEYKPYEPRTFSFIGDVSSTLMLIDDV
;
A
#
# COMPACT_ATOMS: atom_id res chain seq x y z
N SER A 1 -7.09 9.87 -7.00
CA SER A 1 -6.05 9.40 -7.93
C SER A 1 -4.71 9.26 -7.23
N ARG A 2 -3.85 8.35 -7.68
CA ARG A 2 -2.49 8.15 -7.12
C ARG A 2 -1.54 9.22 -7.63
N ILE A 3 -0.82 9.89 -6.74
CA ILE A 3 0.09 10.98 -7.09
C ILE A 3 1.36 10.54 -7.83
N ASN A 4 1.80 9.31 -7.67
CA ASN A 4 2.99 8.79 -8.36
C ASN A 4 2.83 8.74 -9.90
N SER A 5 1.61 8.75 -10.42
CA SER A 5 1.36 8.84 -11.87
C SER A 5 1.94 10.10 -12.51
N PHE A 6 2.09 11.20 -11.75
CA PHE A 6 2.69 12.43 -12.23
C PHE A 6 4.23 12.38 -12.34
N ARG A 7 4.89 11.48 -11.60
CA ARG A 7 6.36 11.35 -11.59
C ARG A 7 6.93 10.95 -12.94
N SER A 8 6.14 10.25 -13.76
CA SER A 8 6.56 9.85 -15.12
C SER A 8 6.57 11.00 -16.14
N ARG A 9 6.14 12.19 -15.75
CA ARG A 9 6.02 13.38 -16.59
C ARG A 9 6.81 14.55 -15.98
N PRO A 10 8.17 14.45 -15.92
CA PRO A 10 9.00 15.47 -15.27
C PRO A 10 8.89 16.85 -15.92
N GLU A 11 8.51 16.93 -17.19
CA GLU A 11 8.26 18.17 -17.90
C GLU A 11 7.08 19.01 -17.35
N LEU A 12 6.25 18.42 -16.48
CA LEU A 12 5.17 19.12 -15.81
C LEU A 12 5.63 19.86 -14.53
N PHE A 13 6.90 19.75 -14.18
CA PHE A 13 7.48 20.37 -13.00
C PHE A 13 8.56 21.37 -13.43
N ASP A 14 8.49 22.61 -12.91
CA ASP A 14 9.42 23.67 -13.25
C ASP A 14 10.86 23.28 -12.88
N ALA A 15 11.67 22.87 -13.83
CA ALA A 15 13.12 22.66 -13.82
C ALA A 15 13.73 22.19 -12.48
N LYS A 16 12.99 21.43 -11.64
CA LYS A 16 13.49 20.92 -10.38
C LYS A 16 14.38 19.71 -10.60
N ASN A 17 15.55 19.73 -9.96
CA ASN A 17 16.47 18.59 -9.98
C ASN A 17 15.92 17.34 -9.23
N LYS A 18 14.96 17.52 -8.35
CA LYS A 18 14.32 16.45 -7.58
C LYS A 18 12.87 16.82 -7.29
N ILE A 19 11.97 15.98 -7.75
CA ILE A 19 10.53 16.07 -7.49
C ILE A 19 10.24 15.36 -6.17
N ASP A 20 9.73 16.08 -5.18
CA ASP A 20 9.30 15.54 -3.90
C ASP A 20 7.78 15.27 -3.85
N THR A 21 7.29 14.78 -2.71
CA THR A 21 5.87 14.45 -2.53
C THR A 21 4.98 15.68 -2.60
N CYS A 22 5.40 16.83 -2.05
CA CYS A 22 4.62 18.06 -2.12
C CYS A 22 4.50 18.61 -3.56
N ASP A 23 5.53 18.43 -4.39
CA ASP A 23 5.46 18.79 -5.81
C ASP A 23 4.38 17.98 -6.54
N LEU A 24 4.33 16.66 -6.26
CA LEU A 24 3.30 15.78 -6.83
C LEU A 24 1.89 16.17 -6.38
N ILE A 25 1.73 16.51 -5.09
CA ILE A 25 0.47 16.96 -4.52
C ILE A 25 0.03 18.28 -5.18
N THR A 26 0.93 19.24 -5.27
CA THR A 26 0.66 20.54 -5.90
C THR A 26 0.25 20.37 -7.36
N ARG A 27 0.96 19.52 -8.09
CA ARG A 27 0.60 19.22 -9.49
C ARG A 27 -0.79 18.59 -9.59
N MET A 28 -1.13 17.67 -8.70
CA MET A 28 -2.44 17.05 -8.69
C MET A 28 -3.55 18.04 -8.35
N GLY A 29 -3.32 18.93 -7.39
CA GLY A 29 -4.28 19.98 -7.01
C GLY A 29 -4.58 20.96 -8.15
N SER A 30 -3.68 21.10 -9.14
CA SER A 30 -3.89 21.92 -10.33
C SER A 30 -4.79 21.26 -11.40
N VAL A 31 -5.17 20.00 -11.23
CA VAL A 31 -6.05 19.29 -12.19
C VAL A 31 -7.50 19.50 -11.80
N GLU A 32 -8.26 20.18 -12.66
CA GLU A 32 -9.68 20.47 -12.43
C GLU A 32 -10.48 19.17 -12.23
N GLY A 33 -11.35 19.18 -11.21
CA GLY A 33 -12.22 18.05 -10.88
C GLY A 33 -11.59 16.97 -9.99
N LEU A 34 -10.27 17.01 -9.71
CA LEU A 34 -9.66 16.14 -8.74
C LEU A 34 -9.80 16.71 -7.32
N THR A 35 -10.43 15.94 -6.45
CA THR A 35 -10.69 16.32 -5.05
C THR A 35 -9.99 15.42 -4.03
N HIS A 36 -9.63 14.19 -4.43
CA HIS A 36 -9.05 13.20 -3.54
C HIS A 36 -7.76 12.62 -4.12
N ILE A 37 -6.78 12.43 -3.22
CA ILE A 37 -5.50 11.81 -3.52
C ILE A 37 -5.36 10.46 -2.83
N GLU A 38 -4.54 9.60 -3.42
CA GLU A 38 -4.05 8.37 -2.83
C GLU A 38 -2.52 8.40 -2.83
N LEU A 39 -1.92 8.13 -1.67
CA LEU A 39 -0.48 8.09 -1.48
C LEU A 39 0.01 6.66 -1.33
N ASN A 40 1.26 6.40 -1.75
CA ASN A 40 1.91 5.12 -1.48
C ASN A 40 2.68 5.19 -0.15
N TYR A 41 2.48 4.20 0.72
CA TYR A 41 3.27 4.03 1.95
C TYR A 41 4.22 2.84 1.78
N PRO A 42 5.49 2.93 2.19
CA PRO A 42 6.14 4.12 2.80
C PRO A 42 6.72 5.12 1.78
N GLU A 43 6.65 4.84 0.47
CA GLU A 43 7.38 5.55 -0.60
C GLU A 43 7.30 7.08 -0.51
N HIS A 44 6.10 7.63 -0.35
CA HIS A 44 5.88 9.08 -0.37
C HIS A 44 6.25 9.79 0.94
N PHE A 45 6.61 9.01 1.98
CA PHE A 45 6.94 9.52 3.31
C PHE A 45 8.41 9.39 3.67
N ILE A 46 9.19 8.60 2.92
CA ILE A 46 10.62 8.38 3.21
C ILE A 46 11.40 9.70 3.15
N GLY A 47 11.96 10.09 4.28
CA GLY A 47 12.74 11.33 4.39
C GLY A 47 11.92 12.62 4.23
N GLN A 48 10.59 12.53 4.36
CA GLN A 48 9.66 13.65 4.28
C GLN A 48 9.07 13.96 5.65
N ASP A 49 8.74 15.22 5.88
CA ASP A 49 7.97 15.65 7.04
C ASP A 49 6.47 15.40 6.78
N LYS A 50 5.87 14.54 7.59
CA LYS A 50 4.44 14.18 7.47
C LYS A 50 3.50 15.36 7.72
N GLU A 51 3.87 16.29 8.60
CA GLU A 51 3.10 17.51 8.86
C GLU A 51 3.12 18.43 7.63
N LEU A 52 4.27 18.54 6.97
CA LEU A 52 4.40 19.29 5.73
C LEU A 52 3.55 18.65 4.62
N ILE A 53 3.55 17.31 4.50
CA ILE A 53 2.69 16.60 3.53
C ILE A 53 1.22 16.90 3.82
N LYS A 54 0.77 16.79 5.08
CA LYS A 54 -0.61 17.11 5.47
C LYS A 54 -0.98 18.53 5.10
N LYS A 55 -0.10 19.48 5.38
CA LYS A 55 -0.29 20.87 5.01
C LYS A 55 -0.37 21.07 3.49
N CYS A 56 0.54 20.44 2.72
CA CYS A 56 0.51 20.51 1.26
C CYS A 56 -0.84 20.01 0.68
N ILE A 57 -1.39 18.94 1.24
CA ILE A 57 -2.70 18.40 0.82
C ILE A 57 -3.80 19.45 1.05
N ALA A 58 -3.85 20.03 2.25
CA ALA A 58 -4.85 21.04 2.60
C ALA A 58 -4.71 22.32 1.77
N ASP A 59 -3.48 22.82 1.60
CA ASP A 59 -3.19 24.04 0.82
C ASP A 59 -3.61 23.91 -0.66
N ASN A 60 -3.66 22.69 -1.18
CA ASN A 60 -4.10 22.39 -2.55
C ASN A 60 -5.59 22.00 -2.65
N GLY A 61 -6.36 22.13 -1.57
CA GLY A 61 -7.79 21.82 -1.56
C GLY A 61 -8.13 20.35 -1.76
N LEU A 62 -7.19 19.44 -1.45
CA LEU A 62 -7.34 18.02 -1.62
C LEU A 62 -7.66 17.32 -0.29
N GLN A 63 -8.27 16.14 -0.40
CA GLN A 63 -8.52 15.22 0.71
C GLN A 63 -7.83 13.88 0.44
N VAL A 64 -7.51 13.13 1.50
CA VAL A 64 -6.94 11.80 1.35
C VAL A 64 -8.06 10.78 1.17
N GLY A 65 -8.09 10.14 0.00
CA GLY A 65 -9.00 9.03 -0.28
C GLY A 65 -8.53 7.71 0.30
N GLY A 66 -7.21 7.56 0.49
CA GLY A 66 -6.61 6.38 1.06
C GLY A 66 -5.09 6.34 0.92
N ILE A 67 -4.51 5.30 1.52
CA ILE A 67 -3.09 4.96 1.37
C ILE A 67 -2.99 3.59 0.70
N ALA A 68 -2.19 3.50 -0.36
CA ALA A 68 -1.82 2.23 -0.98
C ALA A 68 -0.50 1.73 -0.40
N LEU A 69 -0.53 0.57 0.24
CA LEU A 69 0.66 -0.04 0.80
C LEU A 69 1.54 -0.60 -0.32
N ARG A 70 2.84 -0.37 -0.22
CA ARG A 70 3.85 -0.85 -1.18
C ARG A 70 5.05 -1.37 -0.41
N TYR A 71 5.22 -2.68 -0.42
CA TYR A 71 6.39 -3.31 0.17
C TYR A 71 7.60 -3.16 -0.75
N ASN A 72 8.78 -3.10 -0.16
CA ASN A 72 10.03 -3.00 -0.90
C ASN A 72 10.59 -4.39 -1.26
N LYS A 73 11.73 -4.42 -1.94
CA LYS A 73 12.37 -5.67 -2.40
C LYS A 73 12.90 -6.58 -1.28
N ASP A 74 12.94 -6.11 -0.03
CA ASP A 74 13.32 -6.96 1.10
C ASP A 74 12.30 -8.09 1.32
N PHE A 75 11.07 -7.90 0.82
CA PHE A 75 9.96 -8.85 0.89
C PHE A 75 9.83 -9.75 -0.35
N ILE A 76 10.87 -9.90 -1.17
CA ILE A 76 10.81 -10.64 -2.43
C ILE A 76 10.32 -12.09 -2.28
N ASP A 77 10.53 -12.70 -1.11
CA ASP A 77 10.08 -14.06 -0.79
C ASP A 77 8.70 -14.11 -0.09
N GLY A 78 7.98 -13.02 -0.09
CA GLY A 78 6.67 -12.84 0.53
C GLY A 78 6.65 -11.71 1.53
N GLU A 79 5.49 -11.14 1.73
CA GLU A 79 5.19 -10.17 2.79
C GLU A 79 4.73 -10.91 4.05
N PHE A 80 3.45 -11.26 4.09
CA PHE A 80 2.84 -11.98 5.21
C PHE A 80 3.14 -13.48 5.18
N THR A 81 3.44 -14.03 4.01
CA THR A 81 3.81 -15.44 3.83
C THR A 81 5.31 -15.69 3.84
N ASN A 82 6.14 -14.67 4.09
CA ASN A 82 7.59 -14.79 4.07
C ASN A 82 8.09 -15.95 4.96
N PRO A 83 8.99 -16.83 4.50
CA PRO A 83 9.54 -17.90 5.32
C PRO A 83 10.30 -17.38 6.55
N ASN A 84 10.87 -16.17 6.49
CA ASN A 84 11.53 -15.53 7.62
C ASN A 84 10.50 -14.84 8.54
N PRO A 85 10.31 -15.30 9.80
CA PRO A 85 9.35 -14.71 10.72
C PRO A 85 9.64 -13.24 11.06
N ALA A 86 10.90 -12.81 11.04
CA ALA A 86 11.23 -11.40 11.29
C ALA A 86 10.73 -10.48 10.15
N LEU A 87 10.80 -10.95 8.91
CA LEU A 87 10.25 -10.21 7.77
C LEU A 87 8.72 -10.20 7.79
N ARG A 88 8.05 -11.30 8.18
CA ARG A 88 6.59 -11.28 8.38
C ARG A 88 6.18 -10.25 9.44
N SER A 89 6.85 -10.24 10.59
CA SER A 89 6.59 -9.23 11.63
C SER A 89 6.80 -7.81 11.11
N LYS A 90 7.86 -7.59 10.32
CA LYS A 90 8.13 -6.29 9.70
C LYS A 90 7.06 -5.90 8.68
N ALA A 91 6.53 -6.85 7.91
CA ALA A 91 5.42 -6.58 6.99
C ALA A 91 4.15 -6.14 7.74
N ILE A 92 3.80 -6.85 8.83
CA ILE A 92 2.67 -6.49 9.70
C ILE A 92 2.89 -5.08 10.28
N GLU A 93 4.06 -4.80 10.85
CA GLU A 93 4.41 -3.49 11.42
C GLU A 93 4.24 -2.38 10.37
N THR A 94 4.79 -2.57 9.17
CA THR A 94 4.66 -1.61 8.06
C THR A 94 3.19 -1.36 7.68
N THR A 95 2.35 -2.39 7.75
CA THR A 95 0.91 -2.26 7.49
C THR A 95 0.20 -1.44 8.58
N LEU A 96 0.54 -1.70 9.85
CA LEU A 96 0.02 -0.93 10.98
C LEU A 96 0.45 0.54 10.90
N GLU A 97 1.72 0.80 10.57
CA GLU A 97 2.23 2.15 10.35
C GLU A 97 1.49 2.88 9.20
N ALA A 98 1.16 2.15 8.11
CA ALA A 98 0.38 2.71 7.00
C ALA A 98 -1.04 3.10 7.45
N ALA A 99 -1.69 2.29 8.29
CA ALA A 99 -3.00 2.60 8.86
C ALA A 99 -2.95 3.84 9.77
N GLU A 100 -1.94 3.93 10.64
CA GLU A 100 -1.72 5.12 11.47
C GLU A 100 -1.47 6.39 10.62
N MET A 101 -0.67 6.27 9.56
CA MET A 101 -0.42 7.38 8.64
C MET A 101 -1.70 7.79 7.91
N CYS A 102 -2.53 6.83 7.51
CA CYS A 102 -3.82 7.11 6.89
C CYS A 102 -4.73 7.91 7.83
N LYS A 103 -4.85 7.49 9.09
CA LYS A 103 -5.61 8.21 10.13
C LYS A 103 -5.05 9.62 10.37
N PHE A 104 -3.74 9.75 10.50
CA PHE A 104 -3.08 11.04 10.68
C PHE A 104 -3.43 12.02 9.56
N LEU A 105 -3.54 11.54 8.33
CA LEU A 105 -3.94 12.31 7.15
C LEU A 105 -5.46 12.44 6.95
N GLU A 106 -6.25 11.99 7.93
CA GLU A 106 -7.73 12.02 7.91
C GLU A 106 -8.35 11.16 6.80
N GLY A 107 -7.61 10.16 6.31
CA GLY A 107 -8.11 9.11 5.43
C GLY A 107 -8.68 7.93 6.23
N ASN A 108 -9.42 7.06 5.56
CA ASN A 108 -10.07 5.91 6.19
C ASN A 108 -9.84 4.58 5.48
N THR A 109 -9.08 4.57 4.39
CA THR A 109 -8.90 3.36 3.56
C THR A 109 -7.41 3.06 3.37
N VAL A 110 -7.03 1.81 3.62
CA VAL A 110 -5.71 1.28 3.27
C VAL A 110 -5.88 0.20 2.22
N THR A 111 -5.25 0.39 1.06
CA THR A 111 -5.24 -0.59 -0.02
C THR A 111 -4.06 -1.53 0.16
N LEU A 112 -4.34 -2.82 0.29
CA LEU A 112 -3.37 -3.89 0.45
C LEU A 112 -3.15 -4.58 -0.91
N TRP A 113 -1.91 -4.63 -1.35
CA TRP A 113 -1.46 -5.40 -2.50
C TRP A 113 -0.29 -6.28 -2.07
N PHE A 114 -0.51 -7.58 -2.04
CA PHE A 114 0.46 -8.60 -1.66
C PHE A 114 1.21 -9.09 -2.90
N GLY A 115 2.10 -8.24 -3.44
CA GLY A 115 2.77 -8.52 -4.70
C GLY A 115 3.74 -9.70 -4.64
N TYR A 116 4.36 -9.91 -3.48
CA TYR A 116 5.32 -10.99 -3.28
C TYR A 116 4.74 -12.21 -2.56
N ASP A 117 3.52 -12.13 -2.01
CA ASP A 117 2.81 -13.27 -1.44
C ASP A 117 2.27 -14.17 -2.56
N GLY A 118 3.07 -15.15 -2.93
CA GLY A 118 2.82 -16.05 -4.04
C GLY A 118 3.97 -17.00 -4.31
N TYR A 119 4.01 -17.59 -5.49
CA TYR A 119 5.03 -18.55 -5.90
C TYR A 119 5.30 -18.46 -7.41
N ASP A 120 6.46 -18.96 -7.85
CA ASP A 120 6.87 -18.92 -9.26
C ASP A 120 6.74 -20.27 -9.96
N TYR A 121 6.75 -21.36 -9.18
CA TYR A 121 6.55 -22.72 -9.68
C TYR A 121 5.82 -23.58 -8.63
N PRO A 122 5.08 -24.64 -9.06
CA PRO A 122 4.35 -25.50 -8.15
C PRO A 122 5.23 -26.13 -7.06
N PHE A 123 4.70 -26.23 -5.85
CA PHE A 123 5.37 -26.77 -4.66
C PHE A 123 6.58 -25.97 -4.16
N GLN A 124 6.76 -24.73 -4.59
CA GLN A 124 7.77 -23.82 -4.07
C GLN A 124 7.55 -23.52 -2.58
N GLN A 125 6.30 -23.49 -2.15
CA GLN A 125 5.87 -23.19 -0.78
C GLN A 125 4.84 -24.21 -0.31
N ASP A 126 4.70 -24.33 1.01
CA ASP A 126 3.54 -24.96 1.64
C ASP A 126 2.34 -24.01 1.58
N TYR A 127 1.40 -24.26 0.67
CA TYR A 127 0.27 -23.38 0.40
C TYR A 127 -0.68 -23.25 1.60
N PHE A 128 -0.90 -24.35 2.35
CA PHE A 128 -1.71 -24.30 3.55
C PHE A 128 -1.10 -23.39 4.61
N ARG A 129 0.19 -23.61 4.86
CA ARG A 129 0.92 -22.79 5.83
C ARG A 129 0.99 -21.32 5.40
N ALA A 130 1.21 -21.03 4.13
CA ALA A 130 1.21 -19.68 3.60
C ALA A 130 -0.14 -19.00 3.80
N TYR A 131 -1.24 -19.70 3.51
CA TYR A 131 -2.58 -19.16 3.70
C TYR A 131 -2.92 -18.89 5.17
N GLU A 132 -2.58 -19.82 6.09
CA GLU A 132 -2.72 -19.60 7.54
C GLU A 132 -1.98 -18.33 8.00
N LEU A 133 -0.73 -18.15 7.56
CA LEU A 133 0.08 -16.98 7.91
C LEU A 133 -0.54 -15.69 7.38
N LEU A 134 -1.12 -15.70 6.19
CA LEU A 134 -1.82 -14.57 5.59
C LEU A 134 -3.06 -14.18 6.40
N VAL A 135 -3.89 -15.17 6.77
CA VAL A 135 -5.08 -14.97 7.61
C VAL A 135 -4.69 -14.43 8.99
N ASP A 136 -3.70 -15.05 9.63
CA ASP A 136 -3.24 -14.62 10.97
C ASP A 136 -2.72 -13.18 10.96
N ALA A 137 -1.92 -12.81 9.94
CA ALA A 137 -1.40 -11.46 9.81
C ALA A 137 -2.53 -10.43 9.59
N LEU A 138 -3.50 -10.76 8.75
CA LEU A 138 -4.65 -9.88 8.51
C LEU A 138 -5.52 -9.71 9.74
N ARG A 139 -5.73 -10.77 10.52
CA ARG A 139 -6.44 -10.67 11.81
C ARG A 139 -5.75 -9.72 12.76
N ILE A 140 -4.42 -9.76 12.86
CA ILE A 140 -3.66 -8.81 13.69
C ILE A 140 -3.92 -7.38 13.22
N VAL A 141 -3.83 -7.13 11.91
CA VAL A 141 -4.01 -5.80 11.33
C VAL A 141 -5.43 -5.28 11.51
N THR A 142 -6.44 -6.08 11.18
CA THR A 142 -7.85 -5.68 11.28
C THR A 142 -8.33 -5.49 12.71
N GLN A 143 -7.83 -6.31 13.65
CA GLN A 143 -8.13 -6.15 15.09
C GLN A 143 -7.50 -4.88 15.67
N ALA A 144 -6.29 -4.52 15.23
CA ALA A 144 -5.62 -3.30 15.70
C ALA A 144 -6.30 -2.02 15.17
N HIS A 145 -6.90 -2.07 14.00
CA HIS A 145 -7.51 -0.93 13.31
C HIS A 145 -8.92 -1.26 12.79
N GLY A 146 -9.81 -1.73 13.68
CA GLY A 146 -11.19 -2.09 13.31
C GLY A 146 -12.08 -0.93 12.83
N ASP A 147 -11.61 0.31 12.96
CA ASP A 147 -12.22 1.52 12.44
C ASP A 147 -11.75 1.92 11.02
N MET A 148 -10.74 1.19 10.48
CA MET A 148 -10.21 1.41 9.14
C MET A 148 -10.84 0.47 8.13
N GLN A 149 -11.01 0.94 6.90
CA GLN A 149 -11.37 0.12 5.76
C GLN A 149 -10.10 -0.43 5.10
N PHE A 150 -9.96 -1.76 5.07
CA PHE A 150 -8.92 -2.43 4.29
C PHE A 150 -9.49 -2.91 2.96
N SER A 151 -8.87 -2.50 1.86
CA SER A 151 -9.25 -2.88 0.50
C SER A 151 -8.17 -3.74 -0.12
N PHE A 152 -8.55 -4.84 -0.79
CA PHE A 152 -7.60 -5.69 -1.49
C PHE A 152 -7.49 -5.31 -2.96
N GLU A 153 -6.25 -5.04 -3.42
CA GLU A 153 -5.93 -4.99 -4.84
C GLU A 153 -5.43 -6.37 -5.24
N TYR A 154 -6.34 -7.26 -5.68
CA TYR A 154 -5.95 -8.59 -6.16
C TYR A 154 -5.34 -8.51 -7.56
N LYS A 155 -4.36 -9.37 -7.82
CA LYS A 155 -3.65 -9.44 -9.10
C LYS A 155 -3.19 -10.88 -9.34
N PRO A 156 -3.48 -11.49 -10.51
CA PRO A 156 -3.20 -12.91 -10.72
C PRO A 156 -1.70 -13.24 -10.77
N TYR A 157 -0.88 -12.28 -11.15
CA TYR A 157 0.57 -12.41 -11.31
C TYR A 157 1.24 -11.04 -11.18
N GLU A 158 2.58 -11.01 -11.18
CA GLU A 158 3.44 -9.83 -11.12
C GLU A 158 3.48 -9.18 -9.71
N PRO A 159 4.66 -9.16 -9.09
CA PRO A 159 5.95 -9.65 -9.61
C PRO A 159 6.11 -11.17 -9.60
N ARG A 160 5.31 -11.92 -8.81
CA ARG A 160 5.34 -13.39 -8.80
C ARG A 160 4.57 -13.96 -10.01
N THR A 161 4.93 -15.17 -10.40
CA THR A 161 4.22 -15.89 -11.48
C THR A 161 2.78 -16.22 -11.08
N PHE A 162 2.55 -16.58 -9.81
CA PHE A 162 1.26 -16.86 -9.23
C PHE A 162 1.11 -16.13 -7.91
N SER A 163 0.03 -15.38 -7.74
CA SER A 163 -0.32 -14.73 -6.48
C SER A 163 -1.26 -15.61 -5.66
N PHE A 164 -1.15 -15.62 -4.33
CA PHE A 164 -2.14 -16.27 -3.47
C PHE A 164 -3.49 -15.57 -3.54
N ILE A 165 -3.50 -14.24 -3.72
CA ILE A 165 -4.71 -13.42 -3.88
C ILE A 165 -4.75 -12.94 -5.33
N GLY A 166 -5.07 -13.84 -6.24
CA GLY A 166 -4.99 -13.62 -7.68
C GLY A 166 -6.31 -13.21 -8.34
N ASP A 167 -7.44 -13.42 -7.68
CA ASP A 167 -8.78 -13.18 -8.23
C ASP A 167 -9.80 -12.82 -7.14
N VAL A 168 -11.02 -12.50 -7.57
CA VAL A 168 -12.11 -12.12 -6.66
C VAL A 168 -12.51 -13.27 -5.73
N SER A 169 -12.44 -14.53 -6.19
CA SER A 169 -12.87 -15.68 -5.40
C SER A 169 -11.92 -15.94 -4.25
N SER A 170 -10.60 -15.94 -4.51
CA SER A 170 -9.58 -16.09 -3.47
C SER A 170 -9.60 -14.91 -2.48
N THR A 171 -9.91 -13.71 -2.97
CA THR A 171 -10.06 -12.53 -2.11
C THR A 171 -11.27 -12.65 -1.18
N LEU A 172 -12.43 -13.09 -1.69
CA LEU A 172 -13.63 -13.26 -0.87
C LEU A 172 -13.44 -14.37 0.17
N MET A 173 -12.81 -15.50 -0.19
CA MET A 173 -12.48 -16.55 0.76
C MET A 173 -11.58 -16.03 1.88
N LEU A 174 -10.56 -15.24 1.54
CA LEU A 174 -9.68 -14.64 2.55
C LEU A 174 -10.43 -13.67 3.47
N ILE A 175 -11.35 -12.86 2.95
CA ILE A 175 -12.16 -11.93 3.74
C ILE A 175 -13.08 -12.70 4.70
N ASP A 176 -13.66 -13.80 4.26
CA ASP A 176 -14.54 -14.64 5.10
C ASP A 176 -13.77 -15.34 6.23
N ASP A 177 -12.48 -15.61 6.03
CA ASP A 177 -11.61 -16.27 7.03
C ASP A 177 -10.95 -15.28 8.01
N VAL A 178 -10.97 -13.97 7.77
CA VAL A 178 -10.37 -12.93 8.62
C VAL A 178 -11.36 -12.39 9.64
#